data_a04697ad89f4bf0036cf68e545d72848
#
_entry.id   a04697ad89f4bf0036cf68e545d72848
#
_cell.length_a   1.000
_cell.length_b   1.000
_cell.length_c   1.000
_cell.angle_alpha   90.00
_cell.angle_beta   90.00
_cell.angle_gamma   90.00
#
_symmetry.space_group_name_H-M   'P 1'
#
loop_
_entity.id
_entity.type
_entity.pdbx_description
1 polymer ?
#
loop_
_entity_poly.entity_id
_entity_poly.type
_entity_poly.pdbx_seq_one_letter_code
_entity_poly.pdbx_strand_id
1 'polypeptide(L)'
;MKRVFFLLLVASFALITSCDIDDDVNYHFEALQVKSVEMPEAFDYGQIYKIKVTYFRPNNCTFFEGFDVVKEDVTTRKVVTIGTVIEDEDECTGTGEDLVATFNFEVLYDQPYLFRYWTGEDASGEPTYLEITVPVNEDSSAIVLPANENGSAIIKN
;
A
#
# COMPACT_ATOMS: atom_id res chain seq x y z
N MET A 1 -30.59 -45.07 31.51
CA MET A 1 -29.64 -43.95 31.53
C MET A 1 -28.59 -44.05 30.44
N LYS A 2 -27.90 -45.16 30.19
CA LYS A 2 -26.88 -45.27 29.13
C LYS A 2 -27.41 -45.05 27.69
N ARG A 3 -28.64 -45.48 27.38
CA ARG A 3 -29.23 -45.31 26.03
C ARG A 3 -29.64 -43.88 25.71
N VAL A 4 -30.05 -43.08 26.70
CA VAL A 4 -30.41 -41.68 26.54
C VAL A 4 -29.15 -40.81 26.33
N PHE A 5 -28.06 -41.16 27.04
CA PHE A 5 -26.79 -40.49 26.90
C PHE A 5 -26.18 -40.68 25.52
N PHE A 6 -26.34 -41.88 24.94
CA PHE A 6 -25.86 -42.19 23.60
C PHE A 6 -26.64 -41.43 22.50
N LEU A 7 -27.96 -41.28 22.68
CA LEU A 7 -28.81 -40.50 21.76
C LEU A 7 -28.51 -39.01 21.82
N LEU A 8 -28.20 -38.46 22.99
CA LEU A 8 -27.79 -37.07 23.14
C LEU A 8 -26.41 -36.79 22.50
N LEU A 9 -25.50 -37.75 22.57
CA LEU A 9 -24.15 -37.62 21.97
C LEU A 9 -24.19 -37.67 20.44
N VAL A 10 -25.08 -38.51 19.86
CA VAL A 10 -25.29 -38.60 18.41
C VAL A 10 -26.00 -37.33 17.88
N ALA A 11 -26.95 -36.78 18.62
CA ALA A 11 -27.64 -35.53 18.26
C ALA A 11 -26.72 -34.30 18.30
N SER A 12 -25.72 -34.30 19.21
CA SER A 12 -24.72 -33.23 19.28
C SER A 12 -23.73 -33.23 18.08
N PHE A 13 -23.49 -34.40 17.46
CA PHE A 13 -22.59 -34.53 16.33
C PHE A 13 -23.22 -34.10 15.00
N ALA A 14 -24.56 -34.06 14.93
CA ALA A 14 -25.28 -33.66 13.71
C ALA A 14 -25.38 -32.12 13.49
N LEU A 15 -24.91 -31.31 14.45
CA LEU A 15 -25.03 -29.84 14.40
C LEU A 15 -23.76 -29.14 13.83
N ILE A 16 -22.73 -29.90 13.45
CA ILE A 16 -21.47 -29.31 12.93
C ILE A 16 -21.31 -29.46 11.41
N THR A 17 -22.35 -29.85 10.69
CA THR A 17 -22.34 -29.88 9.23
C THR A 17 -23.19 -28.74 8.68
N SER A 18 -22.71 -27.52 8.60
CA SER A 18 -23.14 -26.55 7.60
C SER A 18 -22.25 -25.30 7.64
N CYS A 19 -21.20 -25.32 6.87
CA CYS A 19 -20.70 -24.17 6.17
C CYS A 19 -20.30 -24.66 4.78
N ASP A 20 -21.28 -24.90 3.92
CA ASP A 20 -21.08 -24.80 2.48
C ASP A 20 -21.08 -23.31 2.17
N ILE A 21 -19.88 -22.73 2.04
CA ILE A 21 -19.66 -21.47 1.36
C ILE A 21 -19.33 -21.85 -0.08
N ASP A 22 -20.35 -22.28 -0.81
CA ASP A 22 -20.30 -22.47 -2.27
C ASP A 22 -20.71 -21.15 -2.95
N ASP A 23 -19.82 -20.16 -2.91
CA ASP A 23 -19.71 -19.10 -3.90
C ASP A 23 -18.21 -18.80 -4.04
N ASP A 24 -17.46 -19.75 -4.59
CA ASP A 24 -16.08 -19.54 -5.02
C ASP A 24 -16.08 -18.58 -6.22
N VAL A 25 -16.18 -17.27 -5.93
CA VAL A 25 -15.90 -16.25 -6.95
C VAL A 25 -14.43 -16.44 -7.36
N ASN A 26 -14.23 -16.83 -8.60
CA ASN A 26 -12.89 -17.02 -9.13
C ASN A 26 -12.24 -15.65 -9.38
N TYR A 27 -11.16 -15.37 -8.69
CA TYR A 27 -10.44 -14.10 -8.82
C TYR A 27 -8.93 -14.30 -8.72
N HIS A 28 -8.20 -13.36 -9.29
CA HIS A 28 -6.75 -13.28 -9.11
C HIS A 28 -6.31 -11.83 -8.86
N PHE A 29 -5.08 -11.67 -8.33
CA PHE A 29 -4.48 -10.35 -8.16
C PHE A 29 -3.58 -10.02 -9.36
N GLU A 30 -3.62 -8.75 -9.78
CA GLU A 30 -2.72 -8.24 -10.80
C GLU A 30 -2.10 -6.91 -10.39
N ALA A 31 -0.94 -6.57 -10.97
CA ALA A 31 -0.32 -5.26 -10.80
C ALA A 31 -0.95 -4.27 -11.78
N LEU A 32 -1.37 -3.10 -11.27
CA LEU A 32 -1.95 -2.02 -12.05
C LEU A 32 -0.90 -0.94 -12.32
N GLN A 33 -0.78 -0.53 -13.60
CA GLN A 33 0.21 0.43 -14.05
C GLN A 33 -0.02 1.81 -13.43
N VAL A 34 1.00 2.35 -12.75
CA VAL A 34 1.00 3.73 -12.29
C VAL A 34 1.25 4.67 -13.47
N LYS A 35 0.42 5.72 -13.59
CA LYS A 35 0.51 6.76 -14.62
C LYS A 35 1.18 8.03 -14.10
N SER A 36 0.86 8.43 -12.86
CA SER A 36 1.45 9.60 -12.21
C SER A 36 1.32 9.52 -10.70
N VAL A 37 2.13 10.28 -10.00
CA VAL A 37 2.13 10.37 -8.54
C VAL A 37 2.24 11.83 -8.12
N GLU A 38 1.39 12.25 -7.18
CA GLU A 38 1.49 13.56 -6.52
C GLU A 38 2.14 13.35 -5.15
N MET A 39 3.32 13.94 -5.00
CA MET A 39 4.13 13.91 -3.78
C MET A 39 4.52 15.32 -3.36
N PRO A 40 4.81 15.57 -2.07
CA PRO A 40 5.37 16.83 -1.63
C PRO A 40 6.78 17.03 -2.21
N GLU A 41 7.21 18.28 -2.32
CA GLU A 41 8.58 18.62 -2.77
C GLU A 41 9.64 18.18 -1.76
N ALA A 42 9.29 18.13 -0.46
CA ALA A 42 10.14 17.63 0.62
C ALA A 42 9.26 17.03 1.74
N PHE A 43 9.84 16.12 2.47
CA PHE A 43 9.26 15.56 3.70
C PHE A 43 9.84 16.27 4.94
N ASP A 44 9.10 16.22 6.03
CA ASP A 44 9.59 16.53 7.38
C ASP A 44 9.66 15.23 8.18
N TYR A 45 10.75 15.02 8.90
CA TYR A 45 10.96 13.83 9.72
C TYR A 45 9.82 13.64 10.74
N GLY A 46 9.35 12.39 10.90
CA GLY A 46 8.27 12.04 11.83
C GLY A 46 6.87 12.44 11.39
N GLN A 47 6.69 13.02 10.20
CA GLN A 47 5.37 13.40 9.69
C GLN A 47 4.78 12.29 8.81
N ILE A 48 3.44 12.31 8.70
CA ILE A 48 2.67 11.41 7.85
C ILE A 48 2.14 12.20 6.66
N TYR A 49 2.43 11.72 5.46
CA TYR A 49 1.98 12.32 4.21
C TYR A 49 1.00 11.41 3.49
N LYS A 50 -0.03 12.01 2.91
CA LYS A 50 -0.95 11.32 2.02
C LYS A 50 -0.41 11.40 0.59
N ILE A 51 0.06 10.27 0.06
CA ILE A 51 0.56 10.14 -1.31
C ILE A 51 -0.63 9.80 -2.21
N LYS A 52 -0.74 10.51 -3.35
CA LYS A 52 -1.81 10.31 -4.32
C LYS A 52 -1.25 9.69 -5.59
N VAL A 53 -1.79 8.55 -5.97
CA VAL A 53 -1.34 7.75 -7.11
C VAL A 53 -2.46 7.64 -8.12
N THR A 54 -2.17 8.02 -9.38
CA THR A 54 -3.03 7.76 -10.53
C THR A 54 -2.57 6.47 -11.19
N TYR A 55 -3.47 5.52 -11.34
CA TYR A 55 -3.22 4.21 -11.94
C TYR A 55 -4.24 3.89 -13.03
N PHE A 56 -3.87 2.99 -13.94
CA PHE A 56 -4.73 2.53 -15.03
C PHE A 56 -5.50 1.29 -14.64
N ARG A 57 -6.83 1.34 -14.73
CA ARG A 57 -7.74 0.20 -14.61
C ARG A 57 -8.09 -0.30 -16.00
N PRO A 58 -7.75 -1.55 -16.40
CA PRO A 58 -7.91 -1.99 -17.78
C PRO A 58 -9.37 -2.23 -18.20
N ASN A 59 -10.24 -2.63 -17.27
CA ASN A 59 -11.64 -2.96 -17.53
C ASN A 59 -12.49 -2.87 -16.25
N ASN A 60 -13.80 -3.13 -16.37
CA ASN A 60 -14.75 -3.07 -15.25
C ASN A 60 -14.72 -4.29 -14.31
N CYS A 61 -14.04 -5.38 -14.69
CA CYS A 61 -13.84 -6.55 -13.81
C CYS A 61 -12.63 -6.42 -12.91
N THR A 62 -11.84 -5.34 -13.06
CA THR A 62 -10.67 -5.06 -12.25
C THR A 62 -11.03 -4.03 -11.17
N PHE A 63 -10.78 -4.36 -9.92
CA PHE A 63 -11.06 -3.53 -8.75
C PHE A 63 -9.76 -3.18 -8.03
N PHE A 64 -9.66 -1.96 -7.51
CA PHE A 64 -8.52 -1.57 -6.68
C PHE A 64 -8.54 -2.32 -5.35
N GLU A 65 -7.44 -3.01 -5.02
CA GLU A 65 -7.27 -3.73 -3.76
C GLU A 65 -6.43 -2.94 -2.76
N GLY A 66 -5.32 -2.36 -3.23
CA GLY A 66 -4.41 -1.64 -2.36
C GLY A 66 -3.06 -1.33 -2.99
N PHE A 67 -2.12 -1.00 -2.14
CA PHE A 67 -0.71 -0.81 -2.51
C PHE A 67 0.17 -1.81 -1.77
N ASP A 68 1.03 -2.51 -2.50
CA ASP A 68 2.14 -3.25 -1.92
C ASP A 68 3.36 -2.32 -1.87
N VAL A 69 3.76 -1.93 -0.64
CA VAL A 69 4.87 -1.00 -0.41
C VAL A 69 6.03 -1.77 0.22
N VAL A 70 6.97 -2.21 -0.61
CA VAL A 70 8.13 -2.99 -0.20
C VAL A 70 9.30 -2.08 0.14
N LYS A 71 9.90 -2.30 1.30
CA LYS A 71 11.16 -1.67 1.68
C LYS A 71 12.32 -2.43 1.02
N GLU A 72 12.92 -1.86 -0.03
CA GLU A 72 14.10 -2.43 -0.71
C GLU A 72 15.41 -2.05 -0.01
N ASP A 73 15.46 -0.82 0.58
CA ASP A 73 16.59 -0.33 1.38
C ASP A 73 16.07 0.60 2.49
N VAL A 74 16.97 1.20 3.28
CA VAL A 74 16.64 2.05 4.43
C VAL A 74 15.58 3.09 4.03
N THR A 75 15.79 3.81 2.94
CA THR A 75 14.89 4.84 2.42
C THR A 75 14.35 4.55 1.02
N THR A 76 14.60 3.37 0.44
CA THR A 76 14.03 2.99 -0.85
C THR A 76 12.74 2.21 -0.68
N ARG A 77 11.69 2.63 -1.39
CA ARG A 77 10.37 2.01 -1.40
C ARG A 77 9.97 1.65 -2.81
N LYS A 78 9.73 0.35 -3.06
CA LYS A 78 9.05 -0.10 -4.26
C LYS A 78 7.56 -0.12 -3.99
N VAL A 79 6.77 0.49 -4.87
CA VAL A 79 5.32 0.61 -4.74
C VAL A 79 4.66 -0.03 -5.96
N VAL A 80 3.82 -1.02 -5.71
CA VAL A 80 3.00 -1.68 -6.72
C VAL A 80 1.54 -1.46 -6.37
N THR A 81 0.77 -0.93 -7.31
CA THR A 81 -0.69 -0.86 -7.17
C THR A 81 -1.28 -2.23 -7.47
N ILE A 82 -2.08 -2.77 -6.57
CA ILE A 82 -2.68 -4.10 -6.70
C ILE A 82 -4.16 -3.96 -7.03
N GLY A 83 -4.59 -4.70 -8.03
CA GLY A 83 -5.99 -4.91 -8.39
C GLY A 83 -6.41 -6.35 -8.19
N THR A 84 -7.70 -6.56 -7.95
CA THR A 84 -8.39 -7.84 -7.97
C THR A 84 -9.18 -7.94 -9.25
N VAL A 85 -8.97 -8.99 -10.04
CA VAL A 85 -9.72 -9.30 -11.25
C VAL A 85 -10.70 -10.41 -10.97
N ILE A 86 -11.99 -10.21 -11.26
CA ILE A 86 -13.02 -11.24 -11.15
C ILE A 86 -13.13 -11.95 -12.50
N GLU A 87 -12.92 -13.28 -12.51
CA GLU A 87 -12.88 -14.10 -13.73
C GLU A 87 -14.25 -14.62 -14.17
N ASP A 88 -15.22 -14.70 -13.24
CA ASP A 88 -16.54 -15.29 -13.50
C ASP A 88 -17.56 -14.31 -14.13
N GLU A 89 -17.14 -13.11 -14.46
CA GLU A 89 -17.98 -12.16 -15.19
C GLU A 89 -17.89 -12.43 -16.69
N ASP A 90 -18.99 -12.89 -17.29
CA ASP A 90 -19.09 -13.23 -18.72
C ASP A 90 -18.80 -12.05 -19.66
N GLU A 91 -18.79 -10.80 -19.17
CA GLU A 91 -18.54 -9.59 -19.96
C GLU A 91 -17.67 -8.57 -19.23
N CYS A 92 -16.35 -8.81 -19.19
CA CYS A 92 -15.40 -7.77 -18.82
C CYS A 92 -15.32 -6.72 -19.95
N THR A 93 -16.18 -5.71 -19.86
CA THR A 93 -16.25 -4.64 -20.85
C THR A 93 -15.61 -3.37 -20.30
N GLY A 94 -15.19 -2.50 -21.19
CA GLY A 94 -14.66 -1.19 -20.84
C GLY A 94 -13.37 -0.88 -21.58
N THR A 95 -13.16 0.41 -21.80
CA THR A 95 -12.01 0.97 -22.53
C THR A 95 -10.92 1.41 -21.56
N GLY A 96 -10.76 0.80 -20.44
CA GLY A 96 -9.79 1.21 -19.44
C GLY A 96 -9.90 2.70 -19.03
N GLU A 97 -9.57 3.01 -17.81
CA GLU A 97 -9.62 4.37 -17.30
C GLU A 97 -8.53 4.64 -16.26
N ASP A 98 -8.13 5.90 -16.12
CA ASP A 98 -7.22 6.31 -15.07
C ASP A 98 -8.02 6.64 -13.81
N LEU A 99 -7.68 5.98 -12.72
CA LEU A 99 -8.28 6.16 -11.41
C LEU A 99 -7.25 6.63 -10.39
N VAL A 100 -7.73 7.17 -9.28
CA VAL A 100 -6.89 7.73 -8.24
C VAL A 100 -7.12 7.00 -6.93
N ALA A 101 -6.02 6.58 -6.29
CA ALA A 101 -6.02 6.07 -4.93
C ALA A 101 -4.95 6.77 -4.08
N THR A 102 -5.05 6.65 -2.77
CA THR A 102 -4.10 7.27 -1.84
C THR A 102 -3.64 6.29 -0.78
N PHE A 103 -2.42 6.46 -0.31
CA PHE A 103 -1.93 5.81 0.90
C PHE A 103 -1.22 6.80 1.82
N ASN A 104 -1.13 6.47 3.10
CA ASN A 104 -0.40 7.27 4.07
C ASN A 104 1.03 6.73 4.18
N PHE A 105 2.00 7.65 4.18
CA PHE A 105 3.42 7.33 4.31
C PHE A 105 4.00 8.10 5.50
N GLU A 106 4.58 7.37 6.47
CA GLU A 106 5.26 7.93 7.63
C GLU A 106 6.76 8.06 7.36
N VAL A 107 7.33 9.24 7.62
CA VAL A 107 8.74 9.54 7.40
C VAL A 107 9.55 9.16 8.64
N LEU A 108 10.20 7.99 8.60
CA LEU A 108 10.93 7.41 9.73
C LEU A 108 12.43 7.68 9.73
N TYR A 109 12.96 8.29 8.68
CA TYR A 109 14.38 8.57 8.51
C TYR A 109 14.57 9.99 8.01
N ASP A 110 15.69 10.62 8.37
CA ASP A 110 16.10 11.98 7.99
C ASP A 110 16.84 12.07 6.64
N GLN A 111 16.97 10.94 5.94
CA GLN A 111 17.63 10.83 4.65
C GLN A 111 16.60 10.90 3.51
N PRO A 112 17.00 11.36 2.31
CA PRO A 112 16.11 11.38 1.14
C PRO A 112 15.52 10.01 0.84
N TYR A 113 14.23 9.97 0.51
CA TYR A 113 13.55 8.75 0.11
C TYR A 113 13.52 8.61 -1.40
N LEU A 114 13.81 7.41 -1.90
CA LEU A 114 13.58 7.00 -3.28
C LEU A 114 12.34 6.12 -3.34
N PHE A 115 11.34 6.55 -4.11
CA PHE A 115 10.16 5.74 -4.44
C PHE A 115 10.28 5.24 -5.87
N ARG A 116 9.96 3.96 -6.07
CA ARG A 116 9.95 3.28 -7.35
C ARG A 116 8.54 2.72 -7.59
N TYR A 117 7.73 3.42 -8.36
CA TYR A 117 6.36 3.03 -8.68
C TYR A 117 6.36 2.17 -9.94
N TRP A 118 5.79 0.97 -9.87
CA TRP A 118 5.71 0.09 -11.04
C TRP A 118 4.80 0.68 -12.13
N THR A 119 5.32 0.80 -13.35
CA THR A 119 4.63 1.39 -14.50
C THR A 119 4.32 0.39 -15.60
N GLY A 120 4.66 -0.88 -15.41
CA GLY A 120 4.48 -1.95 -16.39
C GLY A 120 5.78 -2.68 -16.68
N GLU A 121 5.81 -3.30 -17.85
CA GLU A 121 6.97 -4.02 -18.38
C GLU A 121 7.37 -3.40 -19.72
N ASP A 122 8.65 -3.49 -20.04
CA ASP A 122 9.16 -3.11 -21.34
C ASP A 122 8.97 -4.22 -22.42
N ALA A 123 9.45 -3.98 -23.62
CA ALA A 123 9.32 -4.94 -24.73
C ALA A 123 10.05 -6.29 -24.50
N SER A 124 10.96 -6.36 -23.51
CA SER A 124 11.66 -7.59 -23.10
C SER A 124 10.99 -8.32 -21.93
N GLY A 125 9.92 -7.72 -21.36
CA GLY A 125 9.23 -8.23 -20.18
C GLY A 125 9.88 -7.81 -18.85
N GLU A 126 10.82 -6.86 -18.90
CA GLU A 126 11.45 -6.35 -17.69
C GLU A 126 10.59 -5.24 -17.04
N PRO A 127 10.46 -5.23 -15.69
CA PRO A 127 9.64 -4.26 -15.00
C PRO A 127 10.21 -2.84 -15.14
N THR A 128 9.33 -1.89 -15.42
CA THR A 128 9.64 -0.47 -15.51
C THR A 128 9.10 0.31 -14.33
N TYR A 129 9.77 1.42 -13.96
CA TYR A 129 9.43 2.20 -12.79
C TYR A 129 9.46 3.69 -13.04
N LEU A 130 8.51 4.41 -12.45
CA LEU A 130 8.60 5.85 -12.23
C LEU A 130 9.35 6.06 -10.92
N GLU A 131 10.54 6.67 -10.97
CA GLU A 131 11.38 6.93 -9.82
C GLU A 131 11.24 8.37 -9.36
N ILE A 132 10.96 8.58 -8.08
CA ILE A 132 10.80 9.90 -7.46
C ILE A 132 11.65 9.95 -6.19
N THR A 133 12.58 10.90 -6.13
CA THR A 133 13.36 11.17 -4.92
C THR A 133 12.77 12.37 -4.19
N VAL A 134 12.42 12.19 -2.90
CA VAL A 134 11.90 13.25 -2.05
C VAL A 134 12.92 13.52 -0.94
N PRO A 135 13.51 14.72 -0.86
CA PRO A 135 14.39 15.09 0.24
C PRO A 135 13.61 15.15 1.55
N VAL A 136 14.33 14.98 2.64
CA VAL A 136 13.79 15.20 4.00
C VAL A 136 14.43 16.49 4.52
N ASN A 137 13.59 17.40 5.02
CA ASN A 137 14.06 18.63 5.64
C ASN A 137 14.85 18.27 6.89
N GLU A 138 16.05 18.80 7.03
CA GLU A 138 16.76 18.77 8.30
C GLU A 138 15.89 19.47 9.35
N ASP A 139 15.79 18.87 10.53
CA ASP A 139 14.97 19.39 11.62
C ASP A 139 15.35 20.85 11.88
N SER A 140 14.51 21.77 11.48
CA SER A 140 14.59 23.18 11.87
C SER A 140 14.35 23.39 13.39
N SER A 141 14.25 22.29 14.14
CA SER A 141 14.13 22.27 15.60
C SER A 141 15.45 22.50 16.34
N ALA A 142 16.55 22.82 15.65
CA ALA A 142 17.63 23.52 16.30
C ALA A 142 17.08 24.89 16.73
N ILE A 143 16.43 24.93 17.89
CA ILE A 143 16.13 26.17 18.60
C ILE A 143 17.45 26.90 18.75
N VAL A 144 17.69 27.87 17.87
CA VAL A 144 18.74 28.85 18.08
C VAL A 144 18.30 29.62 19.30
N LEU A 145 18.73 29.16 20.47
CA LEU A 145 18.58 29.99 21.70
C LEU A 145 19.31 31.29 21.41
N PRO A 146 18.68 32.45 21.65
CA PRO A 146 19.33 33.73 21.48
C PRO A 146 20.63 33.71 22.31
N ALA A 147 21.75 34.03 21.66
CA ALA A 147 23.02 34.17 22.36
C ALA A 147 22.79 35.13 23.54
N ASN A 148 23.16 34.68 24.73
CA ASN A 148 23.17 35.58 25.85
C ASN A 148 24.23 36.69 25.58
N GLU A 149 24.04 37.84 26.17
CA GLU A 149 24.88 39.04 25.97
C GLU A 149 26.40 38.80 26.21
N ASN A 150 26.83 37.60 26.57
CA ASN A 150 28.22 37.23 26.83
C ASN A 150 28.84 36.31 25.74
N GLY A 151 28.18 36.10 24.60
CA GLY A 151 28.80 35.49 23.42
C GLY A 151 29.19 33.99 23.53
N SER A 152 28.64 33.23 24.46
CA SER A 152 28.90 31.83 24.62
C SER A 152 27.67 31.00 24.23
N ALA A 153 27.76 30.23 23.13
CA ALA A 153 26.72 29.27 22.72
C ALA A 153 26.82 28.02 23.59
N ILE A 154 25.73 27.66 24.29
CA ILE A 154 25.64 26.40 25.03
C ILE A 154 24.96 25.38 24.13
N ILE A 155 25.74 24.41 23.63
CA ILE A 155 25.22 23.21 22.97
C ILE A 155 24.85 22.20 24.07
N LYS A 156 23.57 21.85 24.20
CA LYS A 156 23.14 20.69 24.99
C LYS A 156 22.89 19.51 24.05
N ASN A 157 23.65 18.45 24.28
CA ASN A 157 23.39 17.11 23.71
C ASN A 157 22.15 16.49 24.35
#